data_44ad66afcd5a72527e43179c0f19192b
#
_entry.id   44ad66afcd5a72527e43179c0f19192b
#
_cell.length_a   1.000
_cell.length_b   1.000
_cell.length_c   1.000
_cell.angle_alpha   90.00
_cell.angle_beta   90.00
_cell.angle_gamma   90.00
#
_symmetry.space_group_name_H-M   'P 1'
#
loop_
_entity.id
_entity.type
_entity.pdbx_description
1 polymer ?
#
loop_
_entity_poly.entity_id
_entity_poly.type
_entity_poly.pdbx_seq_one_letter_code
_entity_poly.pdbx_strand_id
1 'polypeptide(L)'
;MTTTSPFPAKRALLIGIGRYAHLPPERQLHGPPADVAALADLLTNAHAFDHITTLVDEQATRKAILNAFADLVDATQPGDLVLIHYSGHGSRVPDIHGDEADGWDSSLVPHDGRDPDGLIADILDDELNPFFGRLVNERQAGDLVLIFDSCHSAGMTRADGDAPFPAWSRSLEPPAAVAGSRLVESAAAASAAPPPMWQPAGEQFIAFYACQGAESAFELKLAANTVRGALSHALLTALAGGEVKTYRDLWESVSLRVAQISPQQRPQVEGHLDYTIFGREAVRQMFYVPVLGMTPSGLVRLGGGLALGLDVGDRLRLAPPGTRRLSQVGSGALVEIVPLGLTLHQCQAAIVSGSGGQAGQWALLETTRPAMQLSVAVNPAAANAPLIAKLQKQPLLVVVDRDAAVTVEVSAAETRFLDDKGQPLLPGLPRKDFLWQTDVVEKLAGLAWQRNFLRLANPDSRLAGSLRLELTDVAGRGLTMNSPQQAVAESGAVVRLSVTNTWARDLHVAVLTCQEGAEPRQFWPPGSGASLPLTPGSPLMLELPPGQASVVIKLFAATQPIPFELLTRSRTRSQAPAALSALARASLQAQGVPAPPPPPSAPPPDPTRTVTEPSRRRDDDDWIAVQVVVARGK
;
A
#
# COMPACT_ATOMS: atom_id res chain seq x y z
N MET A 1 25.75 -11.32 -21.37
CA MET A 1 26.39 -10.70 -20.19
C MET A 1 25.72 -11.33 -18.98
N THR A 2 26.41 -12.20 -18.28
CA THR A 2 25.95 -12.78 -17.01
C THR A 2 25.97 -11.66 -15.98
N THR A 3 24.79 -11.11 -15.67
CA THR A 3 24.65 -10.21 -14.53
C THR A 3 24.88 -11.03 -13.27
N THR A 4 25.96 -10.78 -12.56
CA THR A 4 26.19 -11.35 -11.22
C THR A 4 25.04 -10.96 -10.30
N SER A 5 24.50 -11.93 -9.57
CA SER A 5 23.45 -11.68 -8.57
C SER A 5 23.89 -10.57 -7.60
N PRO A 6 23.02 -9.61 -7.24
CA PRO A 6 23.35 -8.59 -6.23
C PRO A 6 23.39 -9.17 -4.80
N PHE A 7 23.00 -10.43 -4.63
CA PHE A 7 23.00 -11.15 -3.36
C PHE A 7 24.09 -12.23 -3.36
N PRO A 8 24.78 -12.45 -2.23
CA PRO A 8 25.77 -13.53 -2.07
C PRO A 8 25.13 -14.90 -2.33
N ALA A 9 23.94 -15.16 -1.74
CA ALA A 9 23.11 -16.31 -2.03
C ALA A 9 21.62 -15.94 -1.97
N LYS A 10 20.78 -16.78 -2.61
CA LYS A 10 19.32 -16.70 -2.55
C LYS A 10 18.80 -17.99 -1.94
N ARG A 11 18.08 -17.84 -0.81
CA ARG A 11 17.55 -18.96 -0.03
C ARG A 11 16.03 -18.92 -0.01
N ALA A 12 15.37 -20.08 -0.07
CA ALA A 12 13.93 -20.17 0.06
C ALA A 12 13.51 -21.29 1.00
N LEU A 13 12.47 -21.03 1.80
CA LEU A 13 11.69 -22.00 2.54
C LEU A 13 10.26 -21.99 2.01
N LEU A 14 9.83 -23.10 1.40
CA LEU A 14 8.53 -23.24 0.79
C LEU A 14 7.73 -24.32 1.51
N ILE A 15 6.59 -23.93 2.07
CA ILE A 15 5.73 -24.80 2.86
C ILE A 15 4.38 -24.93 2.17
N GLY A 16 3.93 -26.17 1.88
CA GLY A 16 2.65 -26.41 1.20
C GLY A 16 1.88 -27.56 1.84
N ILE A 17 0.75 -27.27 2.45
CA ILE A 17 -0.03 -28.26 3.19
C ILE A 17 -1.41 -28.39 2.56
N GLY A 18 -1.61 -29.49 1.82
CA GLY A 18 -2.90 -29.88 1.28
C GLY A 18 -3.57 -30.95 2.13
N ARG A 19 -2.78 -31.85 2.72
CA ARG A 19 -3.27 -32.95 3.57
C ARG A 19 -2.96 -32.69 5.04
N TYR A 20 -3.98 -32.77 5.85
CA TYR A 20 -3.95 -32.56 7.30
C TYR A 20 -4.34 -33.86 8.00
N ALA A 21 -3.54 -34.31 8.97
CA ALA A 21 -3.72 -35.59 9.62
C ALA A 21 -5.08 -35.76 10.33
N HIS A 22 -5.60 -34.66 10.87
CA HIS A 22 -6.77 -34.66 11.75
C HIS A 22 -7.98 -33.91 11.18
N LEU A 23 -7.89 -33.42 9.93
CA LEU A 23 -9.04 -32.79 9.27
C LEU A 23 -9.83 -33.80 8.43
N PRO A 24 -11.17 -33.65 8.36
CA PRO A 24 -12.00 -34.52 7.53
C PRO A 24 -11.77 -34.22 6.03
N PRO A 25 -12.17 -35.15 5.13
CA PRO A 25 -11.88 -35.03 3.69
C PRO A 25 -12.35 -33.72 3.04
N GLU A 26 -13.47 -33.17 3.49
CA GLU A 26 -14.05 -31.92 2.97
C GLU A 26 -13.29 -30.66 3.37
N ARG A 27 -12.35 -30.81 4.30
CA ARG A 27 -11.47 -29.72 4.76
C ARG A 27 -10.03 -29.88 4.25
N GLN A 28 -9.74 -30.92 3.48
CA GLN A 28 -8.44 -31.06 2.82
C GLN A 28 -8.33 -30.06 1.67
N LEU A 29 -7.10 -29.63 1.37
CA LEU A 29 -6.78 -28.76 0.24
C LEU A 29 -6.07 -29.55 -0.87
N HIS A 30 -6.11 -29.06 -2.09
CA HIS A 30 -5.54 -29.73 -3.25
C HIS A 30 -4.45 -28.92 -3.94
N GLY A 31 -4.42 -27.58 -3.73
CA GLY A 31 -3.53 -26.64 -4.39
C GLY A 31 -2.12 -26.54 -3.80
N PRO A 32 -1.94 -26.56 -2.47
CA PRO A 32 -0.69 -26.17 -1.84
C PRO A 32 0.55 -26.95 -2.30
N PRO A 33 0.54 -28.28 -2.45
CA PRO A 33 1.68 -29.02 -2.99
C PRO A 33 2.08 -28.59 -4.40
N ALA A 34 1.09 -28.28 -5.25
CA ALA A 34 1.32 -27.79 -6.61
C ALA A 34 1.86 -26.37 -6.62
N ASP A 35 1.40 -25.50 -5.69
CA ASP A 35 1.90 -24.14 -5.53
C ASP A 35 3.39 -24.14 -5.19
N VAL A 36 3.79 -24.94 -4.20
CA VAL A 36 5.20 -25.10 -3.79
C VAL A 36 6.05 -25.64 -4.92
N ALA A 37 5.61 -26.71 -5.60
CA ALA A 37 6.37 -27.32 -6.69
C ALA A 37 6.61 -26.32 -7.83
N ALA A 38 5.59 -25.57 -8.25
CA ALA A 38 5.72 -24.59 -9.32
C ALA A 38 6.57 -23.38 -8.91
N LEU A 39 6.47 -22.94 -7.66
CA LEU A 39 7.30 -21.84 -7.17
C LEU A 39 8.77 -22.27 -7.08
N ALA A 40 9.05 -23.48 -6.57
CA ALA A 40 10.40 -24.02 -6.51
C ALA A 40 11.04 -24.11 -7.90
N ASP A 41 10.29 -24.63 -8.89
CA ASP A 41 10.75 -24.71 -10.29
C ASP A 41 11.04 -23.31 -10.88
N LEU A 42 10.15 -22.36 -10.67
CA LEU A 42 10.33 -20.97 -11.14
C LEU A 42 11.55 -20.29 -10.49
N LEU A 43 11.70 -20.43 -9.16
CA LEU A 43 12.81 -19.85 -8.42
C LEU A 43 14.16 -20.43 -8.87
N THR A 44 14.21 -21.75 -9.09
CA THR A 44 15.42 -22.42 -9.57
C THR A 44 15.77 -22.00 -10.99
N ASN A 45 14.83 -22.13 -11.93
CA ASN A 45 15.13 -22.05 -13.36
C ASN A 45 15.14 -20.61 -13.88
N ALA A 46 14.32 -19.72 -13.33
CA ALA A 46 14.19 -18.34 -13.82
C ALA A 46 14.88 -17.31 -12.93
N HIS A 47 15.04 -17.57 -11.63
CA HIS A 47 15.53 -16.57 -10.67
C HIS A 47 16.81 -16.98 -9.94
N ALA A 48 17.42 -18.13 -10.28
CA ALA A 48 18.70 -18.59 -9.77
C ALA A 48 18.78 -18.58 -8.22
N PHE A 49 17.79 -19.22 -7.56
CA PHE A 49 17.88 -19.48 -6.13
C PHE A 49 18.85 -20.64 -5.89
N ASP A 50 19.79 -20.43 -4.96
CA ASP A 50 20.88 -21.37 -4.69
C ASP A 50 20.46 -22.51 -3.75
N HIS A 51 19.56 -22.19 -2.80
CA HIS A 51 19.12 -23.10 -1.76
C HIS A 51 17.61 -23.02 -1.57
N ILE A 52 16.92 -24.12 -1.85
CA ILE A 52 15.46 -24.21 -1.67
C ILE A 52 15.14 -25.40 -0.78
N THR A 53 14.54 -25.13 0.37
CA THR A 53 13.98 -26.14 1.27
C THR A 53 12.47 -26.20 1.07
N THR A 54 11.92 -27.39 0.87
CA THR A 54 10.48 -27.59 0.72
C THR A 54 9.95 -28.51 1.81
N LEU A 55 8.82 -28.16 2.40
CA LEU A 55 8.06 -29.02 3.32
C LEU A 55 6.64 -29.16 2.75
N VAL A 56 6.26 -30.39 2.40
CA VAL A 56 4.98 -30.67 1.75
C VAL A 56 4.22 -31.73 2.55
N ASP A 57 2.95 -31.45 2.81
CA ASP A 57 2.02 -32.37 3.48
C ASP A 57 2.61 -32.96 4.78
N GLU A 58 2.81 -34.27 4.87
CA GLU A 58 3.30 -34.99 6.05
C GLU A 58 4.67 -34.52 6.54
N GLN A 59 5.45 -33.86 5.68
CA GLN A 59 6.73 -33.26 6.06
C GLN A 59 6.56 -31.97 6.84
N ALA A 60 5.42 -31.30 6.69
CA ALA A 60 5.14 -29.97 7.26
C ALA A 60 4.45 -30.08 8.63
N THR A 61 5.00 -30.91 9.54
CA THR A 61 4.57 -30.94 10.94
C THR A 61 4.99 -29.65 11.66
N ARG A 62 4.30 -29.29 12.75
CA ARG A 62 4.64 -28.10 13.55
C ARG A 62 6.12 -28.05 13.90
N LYS A 63 6.65 -29.14 14.41
CA LYS A 63 8.07 -29.25 14.78
C LYS A 63 8.99 -29.07 13.56
N ALA A 64 8.66 -29.69 12.43
CA ALA A 64 9.49 -29.61 11.23
C ALA A 64 9.49 -28.18 10.66
N ILE A 65 8.36 -27.49 10.68
CA ILE A 65 8.25 -26.09 10.24
C ILE A 65 9.13 -25.19 11.10
N LEU A 66 9.00 -25.24 12.43
CA LEU A 66 9.79 -24.40 13.34
C LEU A 66 11.30 -24.70 13.24
N ASN A 67 11.67 -25.97 13.08
CA ASN A 67 13.07 -26.35 12.83
C ASN A 67 13.57 -25.77 11.49
N ALA A 68 12.79 -25.85 10.43
CA ALA A 68 13.17 -25.29 9.13
C ALA A 68 13.36 -23.77 9.16
N PHE A 69 12.57 -23.05 9.96
CA PHE A 69 12.80 -21.63 10.23
C PHE A 69 14.11 -21.41 10.97
N ALA A 70 14.41 -22.19 12.00
CA ALA A 70 15.66 -22.11 12.74
C ALA A 70 16.87 -22.39 11.82
N ASP A 71 16.82 -23.48 11.04
CA ASP A 71 17.85 -23.86 10.09
C ASP A 71 18.07 -22.76 9.02
N LEU A 72 17.00 -22.16 8.52
CA LEU A 72 17.07 -21.05 7.57
C LEU A 72 17.78 -19.83 8.18
N VAL A 73 17.42 -19.45 9.41
CA VAL A 73 18.11 -18.37 10.14
C VAL A 73 19.59 -18.69 10.30
N ASP A 74 19.94 -19.91 10.72
CA ASP A 74 21.33 -20.28 10.97
C ASP A 74 22.17 -20.38 9.69
N ALA A 75 21.57 -20.78 8.57
CA ALA A 75 22.23 -20.84 7.26
C ALA A 75 22.38 -19.46 6.59
N THR A 76 21.57 -18.46 6.95
CA THR A 76 21.58 -17.13 6.31
C THR A 76 22.84 -16.36 6.65
N GLN A 77 23.48 -15.81 5.63
CA GLN A 77 24.65 -14.95 5.74
C GLN A 77 24.31 -13.48 5.47
N PRO A 78 25.12 -12.53 5.96
CA PRO A 78 24.89 -11.11 5.70
C PRO A 78 24.78 -10.82 4.20
N GLY A 79 23.69 -10.17 3.82
CA GLY A 79 23.41 -9.80 2.44
C GLY A 79 22.66 -10.85 1.61
N ASP A 80 22.39 -12.05 2.12
CA ASP A 80 21.57 -13.06 1.40
C ASP A 80 20.15 -12.54 1.17
N LEU A 81 19.53 -12.99 0.06
CA LEU A 81 18.08 -12.85 -0.12
C LEU A 81 17.39 -14.08 0.46
N VAL A 82 16.38 -13.86 1.29
CA VAL A 82 15.58 -14.92 1.90
C VAL A 82 14.14 -14.82 1.43
N LEU A 83 13.57 -15.92 0.93
CA LEU A 83 12.16 -16.03 0.56
C LEU A 83 11.48 -17.09 1.42
N ILE A 84 10.34 -16.75 2.00
CA ILE A 84 9.49 -17.66 2.75
C ILE A 84 8.10 -17.68 2.12
N HIS A 85 7.62 -18.88 1.77
CA HIS A 85 6.30 -19.09 1.21
C HIS A 85 5.55 -20.13 2.03
N TYR A 86 4.32 -19.79 2.40
CA TYR A 86 3.38 -20.72 2.99
C TYR A 86 2.10 -20.76 2.14
N SER A 87 1.65 -21.96 1.82
CA SER A 87 0.39 -22.23 1.13
C SER A 87 -0.36 -23.31 1.90
N GLY A 88 -1.53 -22.98 2.47
CA GLY A 88 -2.26 -23.89 3.33
C GLY A 88 -3.41 -23.21 4.09
N HIS A 89 -3.96 -23.93 5.07
CA HIS A 89 -4.94 -23.35 5.97
C HIS A 89 -4.31 -22.36 6.95
N GLY A 90 -4.99 -21.23 7.12
CA GLY A 90 -4.78 -20.32 8.22
C GLY A 90 -5.98 -20.31 9.17
N SER A 91 -5.76 -19.78 10.34
CA SER A 91 -6.76 -19.63 11.38
C SER A 91 -6.41 -18.44 12.28
N ARG A 92 -7.11 -18.30 13.37
CA ARG A 92 -6.80 -17.34 14.43
C ARG A 92 -7.10 -17.94 15.80
N VAL A 93 -6.39 -17.47 16.80
CA VAL A 93 -6.64 -17.81 18.21
C VAL A 93 -6.86 -16.53 19.00
N PRO A 94 -7.54 -16.57 20.16
CA PRO A 94 -7.65 -15.40 21.02
C PRO A 94 -6.26 -14.88 21.39
N ASP A 95 -6.04 -13.58 21.24
CA ASP A 95 -4.82 -12.89 21.65
C ASP A 95 -4.64 -13.02 23.17
N ILE A 96 -3.54 -13.65 23.60
CA ILE A 96 -3.20 -13.85 25.00
C ILE A 96 -2.23 -12.79 25.55
N HIS A 97 -1.59 -12.02 24.67
CA HIS A 97 -0.59 -11.01 25.04
C HIS A 97 -1.19 -9.60 25.06
N GLY A 98 -2.35 -9.38 24.44
CA GLY A 98 -3.08 -8.11 24.40
C GLY A 98 -2.46 -7.08 23.48
N ASP A 99 -1.66 -7.50 22.51
CA ASP A 99 -0.98 -6.64 21.54
C ASP A 99 -1.74 -6.53 20.20
N GLU A 100 -2.70 -7.44 19.95
CA GLU A 100 -3.57 -7.36 18.77
C GLU A 100 -4.85 -6.57 19.05
N ALA A 101 -5.10 -5.56 18.22
CA ALA A 101 -6.21 -4.62 18.43
C ALA A 101 -7.60 -5.23 18.23
N ASP A 102 -7.72 -6.32 17.47
CA ASP A 102 -8.96 -7.07 17.29
C ASP A 102 -9.12 -8.23 18.27
N GLY A 103 -8.10 -8.45 19.13
CA GLY A 103 -8.08 -9.49 20.14
C GLY A 103 -7.85 -10.89 19.59
N TRP A 104 -7.20 -11.01 18.42
CA TRP A 104 -6.94 -12.29 17.75
C TRP A 104 -5.56 -12.34 17.14
N ASP A 105 -4.77 -13.37 17.49
CA ASP A 105 -3.52 -13.72 16.82
C ASP A 105 -3.81 -14.52 15.55
N SER A 106 -3.06 -14.24 14.50
CA SER A 106 -3.09 -15.02 13.26
C SER A 106 -2.31 -16.32 13.42
N SER A 107 -2.75 -17.39 12.79
CA SER A 107 -2.05 -18.67 12.89
C SER A 107 -1.96 -19.44 11.58
N LEU A 108 -0.90 -20.24 11.44
CA LEU A 108 -0.70 -21.21 10.38
C LEU A 108 -1.02 -22.61 10.95
N VAL A 109 -1.80 -23.39 10.21
CA VAL A 109 -2.18 -24.73 10.64
C VAL A 109 -1.17 -25.75 10.10
N PRO A 110 -0.38 -26.44 10.94
CA PRO A 110 0.55 -27.48 10.48
C PRO A 110 -0.17 -28.78 10.10
N HIS A 111 0.52 -29.68 9.37
CA HIS A 111 -0.04 -30.96 8.95
C HIS A 111 -0.61 -31.79 10.11
N ASP A 112 0.10 -31.82 11.23
CA ASP A 112 -0.24 -32.55 12.45
C ASP A 112 -1.09 -31.75 13.45
N GLY A 113 -1.48 -30.51 13.09
CA GLY A 113 -2.34 -29.67 13.91
C GLY A 113 -3.78 -30.17 13.98
N ARG A 114 -4.54 -29.58 14.90
CA ARG A 114 -5.96 -29.94 15.12
C ARG A 114 -6.14 -31.39 15.58
N ASP A 115 -5.16 -31.92 16.28
CA ASP A 115 -5.25 -33.24 16.89
C ASP A 115 -6.40 -33.30 17.92
N PRO A 116 -7.09 -34.46 18.06
CA PRO A 116 -8.26 -34.59 18.96
C PRO A 116 -7.96 -34.29 20.41
N ASP A 117 -6.73 -34.51 20.84
CA ASP A 117 -6.31 -34.27 22.22
C ASP A 117 -5.85 -32.83 22.48
N GLY A 118 -5.78 -31.98 21.44
CA GLY A 118 -5.37 -30.57 21.51
C GLY A 118 -3.90 -30.39 21.94
N LEU A 119 -3.04 -31.36 21.65
CA LEU A 119 -1.62 -31.36 22.07
C LEU A 119 -0.73 -30.60 21.10
N ILE A 120 -1.16 -30.46 19.83
CA ILE A 120 -0.40 -29.78 18.77
C ILE A 120 -1.14 -28.50 18.37
N ALA A 121 -0.59 -27.38 18.80
CA ALA A 121 -1.13 -26.06 18.51
C ALA A 121 -0.87 -25.64 17.06
N ASP A 122 -1.68 -24.71 16.55
CA ASP A 122 -1.33 -23.92 15.37
C ASP A 122 -0.04 -23.11 15.65
N ILE A 123 0.64 -22.68 14.61
CA ILE A 123 1.84 -21.83 14.73
C ILE A 123 1.38 -20.37 14.65
N LEU A 124 1.60 -19.61 15.72
CA LEU A 124 1.21 -18.21 15.81
C LEU A 124 2.19 -17.30 15.04
N ASP A 125 1.72 -16.18 14.56
CA ASP A 125 2.56 -15.11 13.99
C ASP A 125 3.59 -14.61 15.02
N ASP A 126 3.23 -14.53 16.29
CA ASP A 126 4.13 -14.24 17.41
C ASP A 126 5.28 -15.24 17.56
N GLU A 127 5.09 -16.49 17.19
CA GLU A 127 6.17 -17.47 17.18
C GLU A 127 7.09 -17.33 15.96
N LEU A 128 6.59 -16.76 14.86
CA LEU A 128 7.36 -16.51 13.63
C LEU A 128 8.11 -15.19 13.65
N ASN A 129 7.56 -14.17 14.30
CA ASN A 129 8.15 -12.82 14.40
C ASN A 129 9.61 -12.82 14.90
N PRO A 130 10.02 -13.62 15.91
CA PRO A 130 11.43 -13.73 16.32
C PRO A 130 12.35 -14.24 15.20
N PHE A 131 11.90 -15.17 14.36
CA PHE A 131 12.71 -15.65 13.23
C PHE A 131 12.91 -14.54 12.18
N PHE A 132 11.87 -13.79 11.84
CA PHE A 132 11.99 -12.65 10.93
C PHE A 132 12.91 -11.57 11.49
N GLY A 133 12.78 -11.26 12.77
CA GLY A 133 13.67 -10.34 13.48
C GLY A 133 15.14 -10.79 13.46
N ARG A 134 15.40 -12.06 13.69
CA ARG A 134 16.74 -12.62 13.60
C ARG A 134 17.30 -12.57 12.17
N LEU A 135 16.51 -12.90 11.15
CA LEU A 135 16.94 -12.82 9.75
C LEU A 135 17.38 -11.40 9.39
N VAL A 136 16.60 -10.40 9.75
CA VAL A 136 16.88 -9.00 9.38
C VAL A 136 17.94 -8.37 10.28
N ASN A 137 17.81 -8.48 11.61
CA ASN A 137 18.62 -7.73 12.55
C ASN A 137 19.94 -8.44 12.92
N GLU A 138 19.89 -9.76 13.15
CA GLU A 138 21.07 -10.53 13.58
C GLU A 138 21.87 -11.04 12.38
N ARG A 139 21.19 -11.65 11.40
CA ARG A 139 21.82 -12.20 10.21
C ARG A 139 22.07 -11.17 9.11
N GLN A 140 21.45 -9.98 9.24
CA GLN A 140 21.58 -8.90 8.26
C GLN A 140 21.25 -9.38 6.84
N ALA A 141 20.16 -10.12 6.70
CA ALA A 141 19.65 -10.52 5.39
C ALA A 141 19.53 -9.29 4.50
N GLY A 142 19.92 -9.42 3.25
CA GLY A 142 19.93 -8.31 2.31
C GLY A 142 18.52 -7.93 1.84
N ASP A 143 17.61 -8.91 1.82
CA ASP A 143 16.20 -8.73 1.52
C ASP A 143 15.40 -9.93 2.06
N LEU A 144 14.18 -9.67 2.57
CA LEU A 144 13.26 -10.68 3.06
C LEU A 144 11.95 -10.62 2.28
N VAL A 145 11.61 -11.70 1.59
CA VAL A 145 10.38 -11.84 0.80
C VAL A 145 9.45 -12.85 1.48
N LEU A 146 8.27 -12.40 1.88
CA LEU A 146 7.26 -13.22 2.54
C LEU A 146 6.04 -13.38 1.62
N ILE A 147 5.52 -14.59 1.49
CA ILE A 147 4.33 -14.90 0.69
C ILE A 147 3.44 -15.83 1.50
N PHE A 148 2.29 -15.34 1.96
CA PHE A 148 1.33 -16.13 2.73
C PHE A 148 0.03 -16.30 1.93
N ASP A 149 -0.16 -17.47 1.36
CA ASP A 149 -1.38 -17.86 0.66
C ASP A 149 -2.28 -18.69 1.60
N SER A 150 -2.76 -18.02 2.62
CA SER A 150 -3.63 -18.55 3.68
C SER A 150 -4.60 -17.47 4.16
N CYS A 151 -5.66 -17.87 4.86
CA CYS A 151 -6.59 -16.95 5.54
C CYS A 151 -6.21 -16.78 7.01
N HIS A 152 -6.51 -15.60 7.54
CA HIS A 152 -6.42 -15.30 8.97
C HIS A 152 -7.80 -14.96 9.58
N SER A 153 -8.92 -15.31 8.90
CA SER A 153 -10.28 -14.99 9.35
C SER A 153 -11.12 -16.25 9.55
N ALA A 154 -11.85 -16.32 10.66
CA ALA A 154 -12.88 -17.33 10.88
C ALA A 154 -14.16 -16.94 10.15
N GLY A 155 -14.26 -17.22 8.86
CA GLY A 155 -15.47 -17.00 8.08
C GLY A 155 -15.73 -18.18 7.15
N MET A 156 -16.77 -18.96 7.43
CA MET A 156 -17.29 -19.97 6.48
C MET A 156 -18.10 -19.26 5.39
N THR A 157 -17.44 -18.72 4.39
CA THR A 157 -18.13 -18.45 3.14
C THR A 157 -17.66 -19.48 2.12
N ARG A 158 -18.52 -20.48 1.86
CA ARG A 158 -18.50 -21.14 0.55
C ARG A 158 -18.72 -20.03 -0.47
N ALA A 159 -17.90 -20.00 -1.51
CA ALA A 159 -18.21 -19.20 -2.69
C ALA A 159 -19.47 -19.79 -3.37
N ASP A 160 -20.64 -19.59 -2.76
CA ASP A 160 -21.90 -19.97 -3.34
C ASP A 160 -22.32 -18.85 -4.30
N GLY A 161 -22.20 -19.12 -5.61
CA GLY A 161 -22.72 -18.31 -6.70
C GLY A 161 -21.76 -17.20 -7.16
N ASP A 162 -21.55 -17.07 -8.45
CA ASP A 162 -20.81 -16.06 -9.21
C ASP A 162 -19.27 -16.13 -9.23
N ALA A 163 -18.60 -17.06 -8.54
CA ALA A 163 -17.20 -17.30 -8.79
C ALA A 163 -16.99 -17.98 -10.15
N PRO A 164 -16.09 -17.48 -11.02
CA PRO A 164 -15.87 -18.06 -12.36
C PRO A 164 -15.29 -19.49 -12.31
N PHE A 165 -14.87 -19.95 -11.13
CA PHE A 165 -14.27 -21.27 -10.90
C PHE A 165 -14.78 -21.89 -9.61
N PRO A 166 -14.86 -23.25 -9.50
CA PRO A 166 -15.05 -23.93 -8.22
C PRO A 166 -13.92 -23.54 -7.25
N ALA A 167 -14.31 -23.15 -6.04
CA ALA A 167 -13.37 -22.61 -5.04
C ALA A 167 -13.56 -23.28 -3.67
N TRP A 168 -12.45 -23.44 -2.93
CA TRP A 168 -12.42 -23.90 -1.54
C TRP A 168 -11.70 -22.89 -0.68
N SER A 169 -12.27 -22.59 0.51
CA SER A 169 -11.68 -21.67 1.47
C SER A 169 -10.44 -22.27 2.13
N ARG A 170 -9.41 -21.44 2.31
CA ARG A 170 -8.20 -21.76 3.08
C ARG A 170 -8.29 -21.30 4.54
N SER A 171 -9.50 -21.09 5.06
CA SER A 171 -9.77 -20.71 6.43
C SER A 171 -10.26 -21.89 7.25
N LEU A 172 -9.75 -22.02 8.47
CA LEU A 172 -10.31 -22.86 9.51
C LEU A 172 -10.83 -22.00 10.66
N GLU A 173 -11.91 -22.49 11.29
CA GLU A 173 -12.39 -21.89 12.52
C GLU A 173 -11.33 -21.94 13.62
N PRO A 174 -11.34 -21.00 14.56
CA PRO A 174 -10.51 -21.10 15.75
C PRO A 174 -10.62 -22.48 16.39
N PRO A 175 -9.52 -23.05 16.93
CA PRO A 175 -9.59 -24.31 17.64
C PRO A 175 -10.63 -24.20 18.76
N ALA A 176 -11.46 -25.24 18.94
CA ALA A 176 -12.38 -25.27 20.05
C ALA A 176 -11.57 -25.04 21.34
N ALA A 177 -11.94 -24.05 22.13
CA ALA A 177 -11.27 -23.80 23.40
C ALA A 177 -11.41 -25.05 24.26
N VAL A 178 -10.35 -25.85 24.34
CA VAL A 178 -10.28 -26.95 25.28
C VAL A 178 -10.13 -26.27 26.64
N ALA A 179 -11.19 -26.25 27.40
CA ALA A 179 -11.20 -25.69 28.76
C ALA A 179 -10.06 -26.35 29.56
N GLY A 180 -9.03 -25.56 29.92
CA GLY A 180 -7.84 -26.04 30.62
C GLY A 180 -6.68 -26.50 29.73
N SER A 181 -6.65 -26.08 28.46
CA SER A 181 -5.54 -26.49 27.57
C SER A 181 -4.21 -25.93 28.03
N ARG A 182 -3.21 -26.81 28.13
CA ARG A 182 -1.80 -26.49 28.42
C ARG A 182 -1.15 -25.53 27.40
N LEU A 183 -1.87 -25.14 26.36
CA LEU A 183 -1.44 -24.17 25.35
C LEU A 183 -1.20 -22.78 25.99
N VAL A 184 -2.08 -22.39 26.94
CA VAL A 184 -1.92 -21.14 27.72
C VAL A 184 -0.71 -21.24 28.66
N GLU A 185 -0.43 -22.43 29.21
CA GLU A 185 0.71 -22.63 30.13
C GLU A 185 2.06 -22.69 29.41
N SER A 186 2.12 -23.20 28.18
CA SER A 186 3.36 -23.27 27.38
C SER A 186 3.79 -21.87 26.91
N ALA A 187 2.85 -21.02 26.49
CA ALA A 187 3.13 -19.64 26.12
C ALA A 187 3.44 -18.77 27.36
N ALA A 188 2.72 -18.97 28.47
CA ALA A 188 2.96 -18.25 29.72
C ALA A 188 4.27 -18.63 30.41
N ALA A 189 4.77 -19.88 30.23
CA ALA A 189 6.05 -20.33 30.79
C ALA A 189 7.27 -19.79 30.02
N ALA A 190 7.09 -19.26 28.82
CA ALA A 190 8.13 -18.61 28.02
C ALA A 190 8.26 -17.10 28.31
N SER A 191 7.39 -16.54 29.15
CA SER A 191 7.28 -15.10 29.33
C SER A 191 8.14 -14.56 30.47
N ALA A 192 9.38 -14.26 30.18
CA ALA A 192 9.97 -12.98 30.59
C ALA A 192 9.58 -11.99 29.51
N ALA A 193 8.89 -10.89 29.77
CA ALA A 193 8.39 -9.84 28.88
C ALA A 193 8.34 -10.21 27.39
N PRO A 194 7.21 -10.10 26.69
CA PRO A 194 7.16 -10.48 25.28
C PRO A 194 8.32 -9.82 24.55
N PRO A 195 9.05 -10.55 23.68
CA PRO A 195 10.05 -9.91 22.84
C PRO A 195 9.36 -8.76 22.12
N PRO A 196 10.05 -7.61 21.93
CA PRO A 196 9.45 -6.52 21.19
C PRO A 196 8.94 -7.07 19.86
N MET A 197 7.65 -6.85 19.59
CA MET A 197 7.01 -7.23 18.34
C MET A 197 7.96 -6.85 17.19
N TRP A 198 8.30 -7.80 16.33
CA TRP A 198 9.06 -7.49 15.12
C TRP A 198 8.21 -6.53 14.28
N GLN A 199 8.54 -5.25 14.39
CA GLN A 199 8.03 -4.26 13.48
C GLN A 199 9.04 -4.20 12.34
N PRO A 200 8.63 -4.56 11.12
CA PRO A 200 9.52 -4.43 9.97
C PRO A 200 9.93 -2.96 9.86
N ALA A 201 11.14 -2.67 10.34
CA ALA A 201 11.71 -1.34 10.24
C ALA A 201 12.39 -1.22 8.89
N GLY A 202 11.77 -0.47 7.98
CA GLY A 202 12.47 0.04 6.81
C GLY A 202 12.46 -0.86 5.57
N GLU A 203 13.50 -0.78 4.79
CA GLU A 203 13.62 -1.10 3.36
C GLU A 203 14.07 -2.54 3.06
N GLN A 204 13.98 -3.48 4.00
CA GLN A 204 14.58 -4.80 3.86
C GLN A 204 13.57 -5.94 3.74
N PHE A 205 12.28 -5.65 3.56
CA PHE A 205 11.31 -6.71 3.38
C PHE A 205 10.19 -6.35 2.40
N ILE A 206 9.56 -7.37 1.85
CA ILE A 206 8.30 -7.31 1.14
C ILE A 206 7.44 -8.51 1.52
N ALA A 207 6.17 -8.30 1.84
CA ALA A 207 5.25 -9.34 2.22
C ALA A 207 3.97 -9.28 1.38
N PHE A 208 3.57 -10.42 0.84
CA PHE A 208 2.31 -10.61 0.12
C PHE A 208 1.40 -11.51 0.93
N TYR A 209 0.18 -11.04 1.17
CA TYR A 209 -0.85 -11.78 1.90
C TYR A 209 -2.04 -12.04 0.97
N ALA A 210 -2.67 -13.21 1.12
CA ALA A 210 -3.72 -13.63 0.22
C ALA A 210 -5.00 -12.78 0.33
N CYS A 211 -5.33 -12.28 1.53
CA CYS A 211 -6.56 -11.52 1.76
C CYS A 211 -6.43 -10.56 2.95
N GLN A 212 -7.40 -9.68 3.11
CA GLN A 212 -7.54 -8.85 4.32
C GLN A 212 -8.03 -9.69 5.50
N GLY A 213 -7.77 -9.23 6.73
CA GLY A 213 -8.09 -9.96 7.97
C GLY A 213 -9.54 -10.45 8.13
N ALA A 214 -10.52 -9.82 7.47
CA ALA A 214 -11.92 -10.23 7.51
C ALA A 214 -12.37 -11.04 6.28
N GLU A 215 -11.48 -11.31 5.33
CA GLU A 215 -11.78 -11.98 4.07
C GLU A 215 -11.20 -13.40 4.06
N SER A 216 -11.68 -14.23 3.13
CA SER A 216 -11.17 -15.58 2.91
C SER A 216 -10.27 -15.65 1.68
N ALA A 217 -9.15 -16.35 1.79
CA ALA A 217 -8.36 -16.80 0.65
C ALA A 217 -8.93 -18.12 0.11
N PHE A 218 -8.80 -18.31 -1.19
CA PHE A 218 -9.38 -19.46 -1.87
C PHE A 218 -8.33 -20.18 -2.70
N GLU A 219 -8.47 -21.51 -2.77
CA GLU A 219 -7.91 -22.28 -3.87
C GLU A 219 -8.97 -22.51 -4.94
N LEU A 220 -8.56 -22.48 -6.19
CA LEU A 220 -9.42 -22.52 -7.35
C LEU A 220 -9.07 -23.70 -8.25
N LYS A 221 -10.09 -24.38 -8.77
CA LYS A 221 -9.92 -25.36 -9.82
C LYS A 221 -9.85 -24.63 -11.17
N LEU A 222 -8.65 -24.48 -11.66
CA LEU A 222 -8.34 -23.85 -12.94
C LEU A 222 -8.52 -24.84 -14.11
N ALA A 223 -8.26 -24.38 -15.34
CA ALA A 223 -8.29 -25.25 -16.52
C ALA A 223 -7.35 -26.47 -16.37
N ALA A 224 -7.68 -27.56 -17.04
CA ALA A 224 -6.92 -28.83 -17.04
C ALA A 224 -6.79 -29.52 -15.67
N ASN A 225 -7.78 -29.38 -14.78
CA ASN A 225 -7.81 -30.00 -13.44
C ASN A 225 -6.69 -29.52 -12.47
N THR A 226 -6.02 -28.45 -12.77
CA THR A 226 -5.04 -27.85 -11.86
C THR A 226 -5.76 -27.07 -10.78
N VAL A 227 -5.50 -27.41 -9.51
CA VAL A 227 -5.95 -26.62 -8.35
C VAL A 227 -4.78 -25.80 -7.83
N ARG A 228 -5.01 -24.52 -7.54
CA ARG A 228 -4.00 -23.61 -6.99
C ARG A 228 -4.64 -22.57 -6.08
N GLY A 229 -3.87 -22.05 -5.14
CA GLY A 229 -4.27 -20.82 -4.43
C GLY A 229 -4.35 -19.62 -5.37
N ALA A 230 -5.34 -18.77 -5.16
CA ALA A 230 -5.55 -17.63 -6.05
C ALA A 230 -4.36 -16.67 -6.05
N LEU A 231 -3.77 -16.38 -4.87
CA LEU A 231 -2.57 -15.56 -4.77
C LEU A 231 -1.37 -16.24 -5.43
N SER A 232 -1.09 -17.50 -5.10
CA SER A 232 0.04 -18.27 -5.67
C SER A 232 -0.08 -18.37 -7.20
N HIS A 233 -1.28 -18.65 -7.73
CA HIS A 233 -1.49 -18.68 -9.17
C HIS A 233 -1.22 -17.32 -9.83
N ALA A 234 -1.72 -16.24 -9.25
CA ALA A 234 -1.52 -14.89 -9.79
C ALA A 234 -0.03 -14.48 -9.78
N LEU A 235 0.68 -14.77 -8.66
CA LEU A 235 2.12 -14.53 -8.52
C LEU A 235 2.94 -15.33 -9.55
N LEU A 236 2.72 -16.64 -9.63
CA LEU A 236 3.41 -17.52 -10.58
C LEU A 236 3.20 -17.07 -12.03
N THR A 237 1.97 -16.72 -12.38
CA THR A 237 1.63 -16.27 -13.73
C THR A 237 2.31 -14.93 -14.07
N ALA A 238 2.33 -13.98 -13.13
CA ALA A 238 2.95 -12.68 -13.34
C ALA A 238 4.48 -12.79 -13.44
N LEU A 239 5.10 -13.60 -12.59
CA LEU A 239 6.56 -13.84 -12.61
C LEU A 239 7.01 -14.58 -13.86
N ALA A 240 6.27 -15.61 -14.29
CA ALA A 240 6.58 -16.37 -15.49
C ALA A 240 6.41 -15.56 -16.79
N GLY A 241 5.54 -14.55 -16.79
CA GLY A 241 5.32 -13.67 -17.95
C GLY A 241 6.51 -12.77 -18.30
N GLY A 242 7.44 -12.54 -17.37
CA GLY A 242 8.66 -11.76 -17.59
C GLY A 242 8.46 -10.26 -17.84
N GLU A 243 7.23 -9.77 -17.80
CA GLU A 243 6.88 -8.36 -18.02
C GLU A 243 7.07 -7.51 -16.75
N VAL A 244 6.89 -8.12 -15.58
CA VAL A 244 7.05 -7.48 -14.28
C VAL A 244 8.53 -7.33 -13.92
N LYS A 245 8.94 -6.15 -13.47
CA LYS A 245 10.33 -5.86 -13.11
C LYS A 245 10.52 -5.50 -11.66
N THR A 246 9.51 -4.88 -11.04
CA THR A 246 9.53 -4.49 -9.63
C THR A 246 8.45 -5.23 -8.86
N TYR A 247 8.56 -5.23 -7.54
CA TYR A 247 7.49 -5.76 -6.68
C TYR A 247 6.18 -4.96 -6.85
N ARG A 248 6.25 -3.69 -7.23
CA ARG A 248 5.05 -2.90 -7.57
C ARG A 248 4.37 -3.39 -8.83
N ASP A 249 5.13 -3.65 -9.91
CA ASP A 249 4.55 -4.24 -11.14
C ASP A 249 3.93 -5.60 -10.84
N LEU A 250 4.62 -6.40 -10.00
CA LEU A 250 4.14 -7.70 -9.56
C LEU A 250 2.83 -7.55 -8.80
N TRP A 251 2.78 -6.64 -7.82
CA TRP A 251 1.60 -6.35 -7.02
C TRP A 251 0.40 -5.92 -7.87
N GLU A 252 0.59 -4.98 -8.80
CA GLU A 252 -0.46 -4.49 -9.69
C GLU A 252 -1.00 -5.62 -10.59
N SER A 253 -0.11 -6.46 -11.13
CA SER A 253 -0.49 -7.62 -11.92
C SER A 253 -1.24 -8.67 -11.08
N VAL A 254 -0.76 -8.96 -9.88
CA VAL A 254 -1.36 -9.92 -8.95
C VAL A 254 -2.73 -9.47 -8.50
N SER A 255 -2.88 -8.23 -8.05
CA SER A 255 -4.17 -7.69 -7.58
C SER A 255 -5.24 -7.75 -8.67
N LEU A 256 -4.87 -7.36 -9.90
CA LEU A 256 -5.79 -7.43 -11.04
C LEU A 256 -6.20 -8.88 -11.35
N ARG A 257 -5.25 -9.82 -11.36
CA ARG A 257 -5.52 -11.24 -11.66
C ARG A 257 -6.38 -11.88 -10.58
N VAL A 258 -6.06 -11.64 -9.30
CA VAL A 258 -6.88 -12.17 -8.20
C VAL A 258 -8.31 -11.61 -8.28
N ALA A 259 -8.49 -10.32 -8.53
CA ALA A 259 -9.82 -9.74 -8.70
C ALA A 259 -10.63 -10.37 -9.87
N GLN A 260 -9.95 -10.86 -10.92
CA GLN A 260 -10.60 -11.54 -12.05
C GLN A 260 -11.01 -12.98 -11.73
N ILE A 261 -10.19 -13.72 -10.96
CA ILE A 261 -10.41 -15.16 -10.69
C ILE A 261 -11.10 -15.42 -9.36
N SER A 262 -10.95 -14.53 -8.39
CA SER A 262 -11.53 -14.60 -7.05
C SER A 262 -11.98 -13.21 -6.59
N PRO A 263 -13.12 -12.68 -7.10
CA PRO A 263 -13.57 -11.31 -6.84
C PRO A 263 -13.83 -10.98 -5.36
N GLN A 264 -14.00 -12.00 -4.53
CA GLN A 264 -14.25 -11.87 -3.09
C GLN A 264 -12.94 -11.80 -2.26
N GLN A 265 -11.79 -11.95 -2.91
CA GLN A 265 -10.48 -11.97 -2.27
C GLN A 265 -9.69 -10.73 -2.65
N ARG A 266 -9.20 -9.99 -1.66
CA ARG A 266 -8.38 -8.80 -1.85
C ARG A 266 -7.00 -9.02 -1.23
N PRO A 267 -6.01 -9.38 -2.04
CA PRO A 267 -4.66 -9.56 -1.54
C PRO A 267 -4.12 -8.26 -0.94
N GLN A 268 -3.12 -8.38 -0.09
CA GLN A 268 -2.43 -7.26 0.56
C GLN A 268 -0.93 -7.34 0.26
N VAL A 269 -0.26 -6.20 0.32
CA VAL A 269 1.20 -6.13 0.20
C VAL A 269 1.75 -5.10 1.18
N GLU A 270 2.88 -5.42 1.78
CA GLU A 270 3.62 -4.54 2.67
C GLU A 270 5.09 -4.51 2.29
N GLY A 271 5.81 -3.43 2.65
CA GLY A 271 7.24 -3.30 2.41
C GLY A 271 7.60 -2.47 1.17
N HIS A 272 8.80 -2.67 0.64
CA HIS A 272 9.36 -1.84 -0.42
C HIS A 272 9.01 -2.34 -1.83
N LEU A 273 8.02 -1.74 -2.42
CA LEU A 273 7.49 -2.15 -3.73
C LEU A 273 8.38 -1.73 -4.91
N ASP A 274 9.21 -0.71 -4.77
CA ASP A 274 9.92 -0.09 -5.90
C ASP A 274 11.32 -0.70 -6.16
N TYR A 275 11.60 -1.86 -5.58
CA TYR A 275 12.79 -2.65 -5.89
C TYR A 275 12.53 -3.65 -7.02
N THR A 276 13.57 -3.94 -7.78
CA THR A 276 13.55 -5.04 -8.76
C THR A 276 13.25 -6.35 -8.06
N ILE A 277 12.43 -7.21 -8.69
CA ILE A 277 12.07 -8.51 -8.15
C ILE A 277 13.34 -9.34 -7.94
N PHE A 278 13.54 -9.82 -6.72
CA PHE A 278 14.73 -10.56 -6.29
C PHE A 278 16.04 -9.82 -6.64
N GLY A 279 16.01 -8.49 -6.58
CA GLY A 279 17.13 -7.60 -6.89
C GLY A 279 17.20 -6.43 -5.89
N ARG A 280 18.32 -5.70 -5.92
CA ARG A 280 18.57 -4.54 -5.04
C ARG A 280 18.49 -3.19 -5.75
N GLU A 281 18.14 -3.19 -7.01
CA GLU A 281 18.00 -1.95 -7.74
C GLU A 281 16.65 -1.31 -7.43
N ALA A 282 16.68 -0.13 -6.80
CA ALA A 282 15.50 0.69 -6.67
C ALA A 282 15.12 1.24 -8.04
N VAL A 283 14.00 0.79 -8.58
CA VAL A 283 13.45 1.29 -9.84
C VAL A 283 12.39 2.30 -9.55
N ARG A 284 12.72 3.54 -9.77
CA ARG A 284 11.84 4.67 -9.51
C ARG A 284 10.76 4.76 -10.56
N GLN A 285 9.54 4.75 -10.11
CA GLN A 285 8.39 4.94 -11.00
C GLN A 285 8.16 6.42 -11.26
N MET A 286 7.97 6.77 -12.52
CA MET A 286 7.45 8.08 -12.88
C MET A 286 5.99 8.20 -12.43
N PHE A 287 5.58 9.42 -12.13
CA PHE A 287 4.17 9.71 -11.90
C PHE A 287 3.37 9.38 -13.16
N TYR A 288 2.44 8.47 -13.02
CA TYR A 288 1.49 8.11 -14.06
C TYR A 288 0.08 8.03 -13.48
N VAL A 289 -0.90 8.17 -14.34
CA VAL A 289 -2.30 7.87 -14.04
C VAL A 289 -2.80 6.80 -15.00
N PRO A 290 -3.63 5.85 -14.55
CA PRO A 290 -4.16 4.83 -15.43
C PRO A 290 -5.11 5.45 -16.46
N VAL A 291 -5.05 4.97 -17.69
CA VAL A 291 -6.05 5.24 -18.71
C VAL A 291 -7.24 4.30 -18.49
N LEU A 292 -8.41 4.86 -18.23
CA LEU A 292 -9.66 4.13 -17.99
C LEU A 292 -10.41 3.78 -19.29
N GLY A 293 -9.97 4.31 -20.42
CA GLY A 293 -10.58 4.14 -21.74
C GLY A 293 -10.96 5.48 -22.38
N MET A 294 -11.78 5.42 -23.41
CA MET A 294 -12.26 6.60 -24.13
C MET A 294 -13.75 6.87 -23.87
N THR A 295 -14.12 8.13 -23.94
CA THR A 295 -15.54 8.54 -24.01
C THR A 295 -16.09 8.33 -25.40
N PRO A 296 -17.43 8.26 -25.57
CA PRO A 296 -18.05 8.25 -26.89
C PRO A 296 -17.71 9.47 -27.75
N SER A 297 -17.36 10.61 -27.11
CA SER A 297 -16.91 11.85 -27.77
C SER A 297 -15.42 11.87 -28.15
N GLY A 298 -14.69 10.77 -27.93
CA GLY A 298 -13.28 10.64 -28.30
C GLY A 298 -12.29 11.26 -27.31
N LEU A 299 -12.71 11.62 -26.09
CA LEU A 299 -11.81 12.05 -25.03
C LEU A 299 -11.26 10.83 -24.26
N VAL A 300 -10.01 10.90 -23.85
CA VAL A 300 -9.36 9.89 -23.02
C VAL A 300 -9.75 10.11 -21.55
N ARG A 301 -10.31 9.10 -20.90
CA ARG A 301 -10.60 9.14 -19.45
C ARG A 301 -9.38 8.66 -18.68
N LEU A 302 -8.98 9.45 -17.69
CA LEU A 302 -7.82 9.20 -16.84
C LEU A 302 -8.28 8.98 -15.39
N GLY A 303 -7.71 7.99 -14.72
CA GLY A 303 -7.98 7.65 -13.32
C GLY A 303 -7.18 8.52 -12.34
N GLY A 304 -7.10 9.81 -12.60
CA GLY A 304 -6.47 10.80 -11.75
C GLY A 304 -7.01 12.19 -12.06
N GLY A 305 -7.06 13.06 -11.05
CA GLY A 305 -7.60 14.42 -11.18
C GLY A 305 -6.92 15.40 -10.24
N LEU A 306 -7.68 16.38 -9.73
CA LEU A 306 -7.19 17.45 -8.87
C LEU A 306 -6.42 16.95 -7.64
N ALA A 307 -6.85 15.83 -7.04
CA ALA A 307 -6.18 15.24 -5.88
C ALA A 307 -4.72 14.85 -6.19
N LEU A 308 -4.44 14.48 -7.44
CA LEU A 308 -3.09 14.17 -7.91
C LEU A 308 -2.32 15.39 -8.45
N GLY A 309 -2.88 16.60 -8.27
CA GLY A 309 -2.30 17.83 -8.78
C GLY A 309 -2.46 18.01 -10.29
N LEU A 310 -3.30 17.18 -10.93
CA LEU A 310 -3.63 17.34 -12.35
C LEU A 310 -4.69 18.43 -12.52
N ASP A 311 -4.57 19.22 -13.59
CA ASP A 311 -5.54 20.27 -13.88
C ASP A 311 -5.60 20.56 -15.39
N VAL A 312 -6.55 21.41 -15.79
CA VAL A 312 -6.75 21.82 -17.18
C VAL A 312 -5.46 22.35 -17.80
N GLY A 313 -5.12 21.85 -19.00
CA GLY A 313 -3.93 22.22 -19.75
C GLY A 313 -2.67 21.41 -19.41
N ASP A 314 -2.69 20.56 -18.37
CA ASP A 314 -1.60 19.61 -18.15
C ASP A 314 -1.54 18.60 -19.29
N ARG A 315 -0.34 18.25 -19.72
CA ARG A 315 -0.10 17.33 -20.83
C ARG A 315 0.52 16.04 -20.34
N LEU A 316 -0.06 14.94 -20.79
CA LEU A 316 0.39 13.60 -20.45
C LEU A 316 0.65 12.81 -21.74
N ARG A 317 1.67 11.95 -21.69
CA ARG A 317 2.00 11.04 -22.78
C ARG A 317 1.50 9.64 -22.45
N LEU A 318 0.75 9.07 -23.37
CA LEU A 318 0.23 7.70 -23.22
C LEU A 318 1.32 6.68 -23.53
N ALA A 319 1.41 5.66 -22.70
CA ALA A 319 2.43 4.64 -22.77
C ALA A 319 1.87 3.25 -22.43
N PRO A 320 2.52 2.18 -22.88
CA PRO A 320 2.24 0.84 -22.38
C PRO A 320 2.44 0.75 -20.86
N PRO A 321 1.72 -0.12 -20.16
CA PRO A 321 1.99 -0.42 -18.74
C PRO A 321 3.45 -0.79 -18.53
N GLY A 322 4.00 -0.41 -17.37
CA GLY A 322 5.41 -0.68 -17.06
C GLY A 322 6.43 0.27 -17.71
N THR A 323 5.99 1.28 -18.47
CA THR A 323 6.88 2.30 -19.02
C THR A 323 7.44 3.18 -17.90
N ARG A 324 8.76 3.21 -17.74
CA ARG A 324 9.43 3.85 -16.60
C ARG A 324 10.06 5.20 -16.90
N ARG A 325 10.19 5.56 -18.18
CA ARG A 325 10.82 6.82 -18.63
C ARG A 325 10.08 7.38 -19.83
N LEU A 326 9.88 8.69 -19.89
CA LEU A 326 9.33 9.37 -21.06
C LEU A 326 10.14 9.06 -22.33
N SER A 327 11.46 8.91 -22.22
CA SER A 327 12.31 8.52 -23.36
C SER A 327 12.03 7.12 -23.92
N GLN A 328 11.31 6.26 -23.20
CA GLN A 328 10.91 4.92 -23.62
C GLN A 328 9.55 4.90 -24.35
N VAL A 329 8.80 5.99 -24.29
CA VAL A 329 7.42 6.06 -24.80
C VAL A 329 7.36 6.15 -26.33
N GLY A 330 8.46 6.53 -26.99
CA GLY A 330 8.49 6.67 -28.43
C GLY A 330 7.42 7.65 -28.96
N SER A 331 6.59 7.18 -29.89
CA SER A 331 5.52 7.95 -30.54
C SER A 331 4.16 7.85 -29.81
N GLY A 332 4.14 7.57 -28.52
CA GLY A 332 2.89 7.51 -27.74
C GLY A 332 2.05 8.79 -27.87
N ALA A 333 0.73 8.67 -27.84
CA ALA A 333 -0.16 9.81 -27.97
C ALA A 333 0.08 10.85 -26.87
N LEU A 334 0.10 12.13 -27.23
CA LEU A 334 0.09 13.25 -26.32
C LEU A 334 -1.36 13.66 -26.08
N VAL A 335 -1.77 13.77 -24.83
CA VAL A 335 -3.10 14.19 -24.43
C VAL A 335 -3.02 15.42 -23.53
N GLU A 336 -4.02 16.29 -23.59
CA GLU A 336 -4.12 17.51 -22.77
C GLU A 336 -5.42 17.50 -22.00
N ILE A 337 -5.37 17.76 -20.69
CA ILE A 337 -6.54 17.75 -19.82
C ILE A 337 -7.47 18.90 -20.19
N VAL A 338 -8.75 18.54 -20.37
CA VAL A 338 -9.81 19.50 -20.69
C VAL A 338 -10.68 19.80 -19.45
N PRO A 339 -11.39 20.95 -19.41
CA PRO A 339 -12.25 21.29 -18.26
C PRO A 339 -13.39 20.30 -18.04
N LEU A 340 -13.85 19.67 -19.11
CA LEU A 340 -14.95 18.71 -19.04
C LEU A 340 -14.52 17.43 -18.31
N GLY A 341 -15.27 17.06 -17.28
CA GLY A 341 -15.03 15.81 -16.54
C GLY A 341 -13.81 15.83 -15.62
N LEU A 342 -13.26 17.02 -15.31
CA LEU A 342 -12.24 17.15 -14.27
C LEU A 342 -12.90 17.14 -12.89
N THR A 343 -12.57 16.12 -12.12
CA THR A 343 -13.03 15.91 -10.74
C THR A 343 -11.83 15.75 -9.80
N LEU A 344 -12.09 15.47 -8.53
CA LEU A 344 -11.02 15.21 -7.56
C LEU A 344 -10.14 14.01 -7.96
N HIS A 345 -10.73 12.96 -8.50
CA HIS A 345 -10.09 11.66 -8.73
C HIS A 345 -10.03 11.20 -10.20
N GLN A 346 -10.68 11.92 -11.11
CA GLN A 346 -10.68 11.61 -12.56
C GLN A 346 -10.58 12.88 -13.37
N CYS A 347 -10.09 12.76 -14.59
CA CYS A 347 -10.17 13.82 -15.59
C CYS A 347 -10.36 13.23 -17.00
N GLN A 348 -10.69 14.12 -17.94
CA GLN A 348 -10.74 13.79 -19.36
C GLN A 348 -9.68 14.61 -20.09
N ALA A 349 -9.12 14.03 -21.15
CA ALA A 349 -8.07 14.67 -21.92
C ALA A 349 -8.33 14.51 -23.43
N ALA A 350 -8.08 15.57 -24.18
CA ALA A 350 -8.13 15.56 -25.64
C ALA A 350 -6.80 15.04 -26.21
N ILE A 351 -6.86 14.25 -27.27
CA ILE A 351 -5.65 13.83 -28.00
C ILE A 351 -5.12 15.02 -28.79
N VAL A 352 -3.90 15.45 -28.44
CA VAL A 352 -3.18 16.54 -29.14
C VAL A 352 -2.41 15.98 -30.34
N SER A 353 -1.80 14.81 -30.18
CA SER A 353 -1.05 14.14 -31.26
C SER A 353 -0.94 12.64 -31.02
N GLY A 354 -0.74 11.87 -32.09
CA GLY A 354 -0.64 10.41 -32.03
C GLY A 354 -1.98 9.70 -31.89
N SER A 355 -1.97 8.43 -31.53
CA SER A 355 -3.16 7.59 -31.29
C SER A 355 -2.99 6.77 -30.01
N GLY A 356 -4.09 6.57 -29.26
CA GLY A 356 -4.09 5.85 -27.99
C GLY A 356 -5.38 6.06 -27.23
N GLY A 357 -5.39 5.80 -25.94
CA GLY A 357 -6.54 5.95 -25.05
C GLY A 357 -7.21 4.63 -24.69
N GLN A 358 -6.55 3.51 -24.97
CA GLN A 358 -7.04 2.20 -24.56
C GLN A 358 -6.92 2.02 -23.04
N ALA A 359 -7.93 1.39 -22.44
CA ALA A 359 -7.88 1.06 -21.01
C ALA A 359 -6.65 0.20 -20.67
N GLY A 360 -6.04 0.49 -19.54
CA GLY A 360 -4.83 -0.19 -19.08
C GLY A 360 -3.52 0.48 -19.53
N GLN A 361 -3.54 1.43 -20.47
CA GLN A 361 -2.36 2.28 -20.74
C GLN A 361 -2.06 3.19 -19.53
N TRP A 362 -0.84 3.70 -19.48
CA TRP A 362 -0.41 4.71 -18.53
C TRP A 362 -0.33 6.08 -19.20
N ALA A 363 -0.74 7.11 -18.48
CA ALA A 363 -0.58 8.50 -18.88
C ALA A 363 0.49 9.15 -17.98
N LEU A 364 1.65 9.43 -18.55
CA LEU A 364 2.83 10.00 -17.87
C LEU A 364 2.81 11.52 -17.99
N LEU A 365 2.90 12.23 -16.87
CA LEU A 365 2.94 13.70 -16.89
C LEU A 365 4.18 14.18 -17.64
N GLU A 366 3.97 14.90 -18.75
CA GLU A 366 5.04 15.48 -19.59
C GLU A 366 5.27 16.94 -19.27
N THR A 367 4.20 17.71 -19.15
CA THR A 367 4.27 19.13 -18.77
C THR A 367 3.12 19.49 -17.83
N THR A 368 3.40 20.38 -16.88
CA THR A 368 2.39 20.96 -15.99
C THR A 368 2.48 22.47 -16.00
N ARG A 369 1.46 23.13 -15.44
CA ARG A 369 1.38 24.58 -15.38
C ARG A 369 2.49 25.18 -14.50
N PRO A 370 2.99 26.39 -14.83
CA PRO A 370 4.01 27.07 -14.00
C PRO A 370 3.62 27.23 -12.52
N ALA A 371 2.33 27.45 -12.23
CA ALA A 371 1.82 27.57 -10.86
C ALA A 371 1.99 26.31 -10.01
N MET A 372 2.14 25.13 -10.64
CA MET A 372 2.34 23.86 -9.98
C MET A 372 3.81 23.48 -9.87
N GLN A 373 4.71 24.23 -10.51
CA GLN A 373 6.13 23.99 -10.48
C GLN A 373 6.79 24.60 -9.25
N LEU A 374 7.77 23.90 -8.69
CA LEU A 374 8.64 24.39 -7.64
C LEU A 374 9.89 24.99 -8.28
N SER A 375 10.13 26.30 -8.03
CA SER A 375 11.36 26.94 -8.50
C SER A 375 12.56 26.53 -7.63
N VAL A 376 13.63 26.11 -8.29
CA VAL A 376 14.85 25.56 -7.65
C VAL A 376 16.09 26.25 -8.19
N ALA A 377 16.95 26.73 -7.31
CA ALA A 377 18.31 27.17 -7.65
C ALA A 377 19.33 26.13 -7.15
N VAL A 378 20.45 26.00 -7.86
CA VAL A 378 21.55 25.06 -7.48
C VAL A 378 22.85 25.84 -7.31
N ASN A 379 23.49 25.71 -6.15
CA ASN A 379 24.75 26.35 -5.84
C ASN A 379 25.86 25.32 -5.48
N PRO A 380 27.04 25.41 -6.08
CA PRO A 380 27.38 26.24 -7.25
C PRO A 380 26.83 25.60 -8.56
N ALA A 381 26.17 26.41 -9.41
CA ALA A 381 25.52 25.92 -10.62
C ALA A 381 26.50 25.28 -11.62
N ALA A 382 27.61 25.96 -11.91
CA ALA A 382 28.59 25.50 -12.90
C ALA A 382 29.19 24.11 -12.58
N ALA A 383 29.39 23.82 -11.29
CA ALA A 383 29.93 22.52 -10.84
C ALA A 383 28.88 21.40 -10.82
N ASN A 384 27.60 21.72 -10.97
CA ASN A 384 26.47 20.78 -10.84
C ASN A 384 25.58 20.71 -12.10
N ALA A 385 26.16 20.96 -13.27
CA ALA A 385 25.45 20.87 -14.54
C ALA A 385 24.69 19.53 -14.76
N PRO A 386 25.21 18.35 -14.37
CA PRO A 386 24.49 17.09 -14.49
C PRO A 386 23.23 17.02 -13.59
N LEU A 387 23.29 17.59 -12.37
CA LEU A 387 22.13 17.69 -11.49
C LEU A 387 21.07 18.63 -12.10
N ILE A 388 21.49 19.80 -12.58
CA ILE A 388 20.60 20.75 -13.25
C ILE A 388 19.88 20.12 -14.44
N ALA A 389 20.61 19.37 -15.29
CA ALA A 389 20.02 18.67 -16.42
C ALA A 389 18.98 17.60 -16.00
N LYS A 390 19.14 16.98 -14.84
CA LYS A 390 18.16 16.05 -14.26
C LYS A 390 16.93 16.80 -13.73
N LEU A 391 17.13 17.92 -13.02
CA LEU A 391 16.03 18.74 -12.49
C LEU A 391 15.14 19.29 -13.60
N GLN A 392 15.73 19.76 -14.71
CA GLN A 392 15.01 20.29 -15.86
C GLN A 392 14.13 19.24 -16.58
N LYS A 393 14.36 17.96 -16.35
CA LYS A 393 13.55 16.88 -16.90
C LYS A 393 12.33 16.54 -16.03
N GLN A 394 12.20 17.18 -14.87
CA GLN A 394 11.08 16.93 -13.95
C GLN A 394 9.96 17.96 -14.19
N PRO A 395 8.74 17.51 -14.59
CA PRO A 395 7.65 18.43 -14.89
C PRO A 395 7.26 19.36 -13.74
N LEU A 396 7.40 18.89 -12.50
CA LEU A 396 7.06 19.64 -11.28
C LEU A 396 8.14 20.64 -10.83
N LEU A 397 9.29 20.67 -11.51
CA LEU A 397 10.41 21.52 -11.12
C LEU A 397 10.75 22.51 -12.24
N VAL A 398 11.13 23.72 -11.86
CA VAL A 398 11.71 24.72 -12.76
C VAL A 398 13.01 25.23 -12.18
N VAL A 399 14.11 25.12 -12.94
CA VAL A 399 15.41 25.65 -12.50
C VAL A 399 15.48 27.12 -12.83
N VAL A 400 15.82 27.93 -11.83
CA VAL A 400 15.96 29.38 -11.91
C VAL A 400 17.31 29.83 -11.35
N ASP A 401 17.80 30.96 -11.79
CA ASP A 401 19.07 31.52 -11.29
C ASP A 401 18.90 32.35 -10.00
N ARG A 402 17.70 32.90 -9.79
CA ARG A 402 17.37 33.79 -8.66
C ARG A 402 15.90 33.57 -8.24
N ASP A 403 15.59 34.05 -7.04
CA ASP A 403 14.24 34.01 -6.48
C ASP A 403 13.61 32.61 -6.47
N ALA A 404 14.46 31.62 -6.17
CA ALA A 404 14.05 30.23 -6.04
C ALA A 404 13.28 30.00 -4.73
N ALA A 405 12.22 29.20 -4.81
CA ALA A 405 11.52 28.75 -3.61
C ALA A 405 12.35 27.75 -2.78
N VAL A 406 13.34 27.09 -3.42
CA VAL A 406 14.30 26.23 -2.78
C VAL A 406 15.68 26.43 -3.41
N THR A 407 16.69 26.67 -2.56
CA THR A 407 18.07 26.66 -2.97
C THR A 407 18.75 25.35 -2.55
N VAL A 408 19.33 24.66 -3.50
CA VAL A 408 20.08 23.43 -3.30
C VAL A 408 21.57 23.76 -3.20
N GLU A 409 22.12 23.69 -2.01
CA GLU A 409 23.57 23.87 -1.80
C GLU A 409 24.27 22.51 -1.85
N VAL A 410 25.21 22.37 -2.78
CA VAL A 410 25.95 21.13 -3.01
C VAL A 410 27.39 21.30 -2.55
N SER A 411 27.75 20.62 -1.48
CA SER A 411 29.12 20.51 -0.99
C SER A 411 29.78 19.18 -1.38
N ALA A 412 31.02 18.94 -1.03
CA ALA A 412 31.69 17.66 -1.25
C ALA A 412 31.06 16.50 -0.44
N ALA A 413 30.55 16.79 0.76
CA ALA A 413 30.07 15.78 1.70
C ALA A 413 28.53 15.60 1.65
N GLU A 414 27.79 16.68 1.44
CA GLU A 414 26.33 16.68 1.55
C GLU A 414 25.66 17.67 0.62
N THR A 415 24.36 17.50 0.42
CA THR A 415 23.47 18.44 -0.24
C THR A 415 22.50 18.99 0.77
N ARG A 416 22.34 20.31 0.86
CA ARG A 416 21.38 20.99 1.73
C ARG A 416 20.26 21.63 0.91
N PHE A 417 19.10 21.74 1.51
CA PHE A 417 17.92 22.36 0.93
C PHE A 417 17.52 23.56 1.78
N LEU A 418 17.60 24.74 1.23
CA LEU A 418 17.34 25.99 1.93
C LEU A 418 16.08 26.65 1.36
N ASP A 419 15.29 27.30 2.23
CA ASP A 419 14.16 28.13 1.82
C ASP A 419 14.62 29.47 1.22
N ASP A 420 13.68 30.35 0.90
CA ASP A 420 13.92 31.70 0.37
C ASP A 420 14.62 32.63 1.36
N LYS A 421 14.70 32.25 2.65
CA LYS A 421 15.39 32.99 3.73
C LYS A 421 16.75 32.37 4.06
N GLY A 422 17.16 31.33 3.34
CA GLY A 422 18.40 30.60 3.59
C GLY A 422 18.35 29.66 4.81
N GLN A 423 17.15 29.35 5.32
CA GLN A 423 16.99 28.42 6.42
C GLN A 423 16.84 26.97 5.90
N PRO A 424 17.33 25.96 6.64
CA PRO A 424 17.13 24.58 6.27
C PRO A 424 15.65 24.23 6.15
N LEU A 425 15.23 23.83 4.94
CA LEU A 425 13.86 23.47 4.63
C LEU A 425 13.60 21.96 4.75
N LEU A 426 14.60 21.15 4.40
CA LEU A 426 14.54 19.69 4.41
C LEU A 426 15.83 19.13 5.02
N PRO A 427 15.79 17.91 5.58
CA PRO A 427 17.01 17.21 5.98
C PRO A 427 18.00 17.08 4.83
N GLY A 428 19.26 17.35 5.09
CA GLY A 428 20.35 17.20 4.11
C GLY A 428 20.49 15.77 3.59
N LEU A 429 21.08 15.60 2.43
CA LEU A 429 21.38 14.30 1.83
C LEU A 429 22.90 14.11 1.75
N PRO A 430 23.44 13.03 2.34
CA PRO A 430 24.86 12.71 2.19
C PRO A 430 25.17 12.31 0.75
N ARG A 431 26.32 12.74 0.23
CA ARG A 431 26.81 12.38 -1.11
C ARG A 431 27.63 11.10 -1.09
N LYS A 432 27.10 10.03 -0.51
CA LYS A 432 27.85 8.79 -0.28
C LYS A 432 27.79 7.80 -1.45
N ASP A 433 26.85 7.95 -2.37
CA ASP A 433 26.66 7.02 -3.49
C ASP A 433 26.45 7.75 -4.83
N PHE A 434 26.43 6.98 -5.91
CA PHE A 434 26.25 7.51 -7.26
C PHE A 434 24.81 7.98 -7.56
N LEU A 435 23.84 7.68 -6.68
CA LEU A 435 22.42 8.02 -6.85
C LEU A 435 22.06 9.37 -6.22
N TRP A 436 22.95 10.01 -5.45
CA TRP A 436 22.65 11.24 -4.71
C TRP A 436 21.94 12.34 -5.52
N GLN A 437 22.30 12.52 -6.81
CA GLN A 437 21.63 13.51 -7.68
C GLN A 437 20.18 13.17 -7.92
N THR A 438 19.89 11.90 -8.03
CA THR A 438 18.54 11.41 -8.26
C THR A 438 17.72 11.54 -6.97
N ASP A 439 18.33 11.29 -5.80
CA ASP A 439 17.70 11.50 -4.49
C ASP A 439 17.33 12.97 -4.28
N VAL A 440 18.20 13.91 -4.71
CA VAL A 440 17.90 15.35 -4.71
C VAL A 440 16.69 15.67 -5.57
N VAL A 441 16.65 15.16 -6.80
CA VAL A 441 15.54 15.42 -7.74
C VAL A 441 14.21 14.94 -7.17
N GLU A 442 14.19 13.76 -6.56
CA GLU A 442 12.97 13.20 -5.98
C GLU A 442 12.48 13.94 -4.76
N LYS A 443 13.40 14.25 -3.87
CA LYS A 443 13.07 15.02 -2.67
C LYS A 443 12.42 16.36 -3.04
N LEU A 444 12.92 17.02 -4.07
CA LEU A 444 12.34 18.27 -4.58
C LEU A 444 11.00 18.04 -5.30
N ALA A 445 10.88 16.98 -6.09
CA ALA A 445 9.60 16.63 -6.74
C ALA A 445 8.53 16.26 -5.69
N GLY A 446 8.90 15.54 -4.64
CA GLY A 446 8.04 15.25 -3.49
C GLY A 446 7.58 16.52 -2.78
N LEU A 447 8.49 17.48 -2.55
CA LEU A 447 8.16 18.77 -1.95
C LEU A 447 7.22 19.61 -2.85
N ALA A 448 7.45 19.63 -4.17
CA ALA A 448 6.57 20.29 -5.12
C ALA A 448 5.16 19.71 -5.05
N TRP A 449 5.06 18.38 -5.07
CA TRP A 449 3.78 17.70 -4.95
C TRP A 449 3.10 17.96 -3.60
N GLN A 450 3.84 17.90 -2.48
CA GLN A 450 3.32 18.25 -1.15
C GLN A 450 2.72 19.64 -1.11
N ARG A 451 3.41 20.65 -1.68
CA ARG A 451 2.91 22.02 -1.75
C ARG A 451 1.62 22.11 -2.55
N ASN A 452 1.53 21.41 -3.67
CA ASN A 452 0.33 21.37 -4.50
C ASN A 452 -0.83 20.69 -3.77
N PHE A 453 -0.57 19.57 -3.11
CA PHE A 453 -1.55 18.88 -2.27
C PHE A 453 -2.08 19.77 -1.14
N LEU A 454 -1.22 20.51 -0.45
CA LEU A 454 -1.63 21.40 0.64
C LEU A 454 -2.47 22.58 0.14
N ARG A 455 -2.28 23.03 -1.10
CA ARG A 455 -3.08 24.10 -1.74
C ARG A 455 -4.44 23.62 -2.25
N LEU A 456 -4.64 22.32 -2.36
CA LEU A 456 -5.88 21.76 -2.92
C LEU A 456 -7.07 22.17 -2.06
N ALA A 457 -8.00 22.91 -2.64
CA ALA A 457 -9.23 23.38 -2.01
C ALA A 457 -10.33 23.49 -3.07
N ASN A 458 -11.58 23.39 -2.66
CA ASN A 458 -12.75 23.66 -3.49
C ASN A 458 -13.60 24.77 -2.82
N PRO A 459 -13.29 26.04 -3.08
CA PRO A 459 -13.97 27.15 -2.43
C PRO A 459 -15.45 27.29 -2.84
N ASP A 460 -15.81 26.73 -4.00
CA ASP A 460 -17.16 26.81 -4.56
C ASP A 460 -18.05 25.61 -4.18
N SER A 461 -17.60 24.77 -3.24
CA SER A 461 -18.35 23.61 -2.79
C SER A 461 -19.56 23.99 -1.95
N ARG A 462 -20.69 23.36 -2.22
CA ARG A 462 -21.90 23.44 -1.38
C ARG A 462 -21.73 22.75 -0.02
N LEU A 463 -20.71 21.94 0.11
CA LEU A 463 -20.35 21.25 1.35
C LEU A 463 -19.55 22.15 2.30
N ALA A 464 -19.32 23.43 1.96
CA ALA A 464 -18.64 24.38 2.85
C ALA A 464 -19.36 24.44 4.21
N GLY A 465 -18.61 24.16 5.30
CA GLY A 465 -19.17 24.12 6.65
C GLY A 465 -19.92 22.84 7.01
N SER A 466 -19.95 21.83 6.13
CA SER A 466 -20.61 20.53 6.41
C SER A 466 -19.85 19.60 7.37
N LEU A 467 -18.65 19.98 7.77
CA LEU A 467 -17.84 19.24 8.73
C LEU A 467 -17.51 20.12 9.94
N ARG A 468 -17.74 19.59 11.12
CA ARG A 468 -17.24 20.15 12.37
C ARG A 468 -16.01 19.37 12.81
N LEU A 469 -14.93 20.10 13.08
CA LEU A 469 -13.65 19.56 13.54
C LEU A 469 -13.37 20.06 14.95
N GLU A 470 -13.04 19.14 15.86
CA GLU A 470 -12.63 19.46 17.21
C GLU A 470 -11.33 18.74 17.54
N LEU A 471 -10.35 19.48 18.07
CA LEU A 471 -9.07 18.95 18.52
C LEU A 471 -8.99 19.05 20.04
N THR A 472 -8.74 17.93 20.69
CA THR A 472 -8.64 17.86 22.15
C THR A 472 -7.40 17.08 22.57
N ASP A 473 -7.00 17.24 23.82
CA ASP A 473 -6.06 16.34 24.50
C ASP A 473 -6.78 15.02 24.94
N VAL A 474 -6.02 14.11 25.54
CA VAL A 474 -6.55 12.83 26.05
C VAL A 474 -7.59 13.02 27.17
N ALA A 475 -7.58 14.15 27.87
CA ALA A 475 -8.54 14.49 28.90
C ALA A 475 -9.81 15.17 28.35
N GLY A 476 -9.91 15.34 27.03
CA GLY A 476 -11.04 15.98 26.35
C GLY A 476 -11.02 17.51 26.39
N ARG A 477 -9.92 18.12 26.81
CA ARG A 477 -9.79 19.60 26.83
C ARG A 477 -9.39 20.08 25.43
N GLY A 478 -10.07 21.11 24.92
CA GLY A 478 -9.73 21.72 23.63
C GLY A 478 -8.29 22.23 23.60
N LEU A 479 -7.62 22.01 22.46
CA LEU A 479 -6.27 22.54 22.27
C LEU A 479 -6.26 24.05 22.11
N THR A 480 -5.17 24.69 22.52
CA THR A 480 -4.94 26.12 22.27
C THR A 480 -4.83 26.37 20.78
N MET A 481 -5.62 27.31 20.26
CA MET A 481 -5.59 27.70 18.85
C MET A 481 -4.76 28.97 18.66
N ASN A 482 -3.68 28.91 17.91
CA ASN A 482 -2.91 30.09 17.51
C ASN A 482 -3.54 30.83 16.32
N SER A 483 -4.31 30.10 15.51
CA SER A 483 -5.11 30.63 14.41
C SER A 483 -6.28 29.68 14.13
N PRO A 484 -7.28 30.06 13.32
CA PRO A 484 -8.39 29.16 12.96
C PRO A 484 -7.96 27.82 12.35
N GLN A 485 -6.73 27.75 11.86
CA GLN A 485 -6.18 26.54 11.21
C GLN A 485 -4.96 25.96 11.91
N GLN A 486 -4.57 26.47 13.08
CA GLN A 486 -3.39 26.00 13.79
C GLN A 486 -3.67 25.79 15.27
N ALA A 487 -3.66 24.53 15.69
CA ALA A 487 -3.69 24.11 17.07
C ALA A 487 -2.26 23.88 17.61
N VAL A 488 -2.06 24.05 18.90
CA VAL A 488 -0.81 23.78 19.59
C VAL A 488 -0.99 22.64 20.56
N ALA A 489 -0.14 21.63 20.45
CA ALA A 489 -0.04 20.52 21.38
C ALA A 489 1.38 20.42 21.95
N GLU A 490 1.52 19.89 23.17
CA GLU A 490 2.80 19.59 23.75
C GLU A 490 3.54 18.52 22.93
N SER A 491 4.88 18.58 22.92
CA SER A 491 5.71 17.57 22.27
C SER A 491 5.47 16.20 22.92
N GLY A 492 5.23 15.17 22.12
CA GLY A 492 4.93 13.82 22.61
C GLY A 492 3.51 13.61 23.11
N ALA A 493 2.65 14.64 23.15
CA ALA A 493 1.24 14.46 23.56
C ALA A 493 0.41 13.78 22.46
N VAL A 494 -0.54 12.95 22.88
CA VAL A 494 -1.58 12.40 22.00
C VAL A 494 -2.65 13.48 21.78
N VAL A 495 -3.04 13.65 20.52
CA VAL A 495 -4.09 14.60 20.12
C VAL A 495 -5.27 13.83 19.57
N ARG A 496 -6.47 14.13 20.05
CA ARG A 496 -7.73 13.58 19.52
C ARG A 496 -8.34 14.54 18.52
N LEU A 497 -8.69 14.02 17.35
CA LEU A 497 -9.45 14.69 16.31
C LEU A 497 -10.86 14.10 16.27
N SER A 498 -11.86 14.92 16.51
CA SER A 498 -13.27 14.59 16.29
C SER A 498 -13.74 15.25 14.99
N VAL A 499 -14.33 14.46 14.11
CA VAL A 499 -14.91 14.92 12.84
C VAL A 499 -16.38 14.58 12.84
N THR A 500 -17.25 15.57 12.78
CA THR A 500 -18.70 15.36 12.73
C THR A 500 -19.24 15.85 11.40
N ASN A 501 -20.00 14.99 10.71
CA ASN A 501 -20.74 15.36 9.52
C ASN A 501 -22.00 16.13 9.92
N THR A 502 -22.08 17.42 9.55
CA THR A 502 -23.24 18.28 9.82
C THR A 502 -24.15 18.43 8.57
N TRP A 503 -23.81 17.75 7.46
CA TRP A 503 -24.64 17.68 6.28
C TRP A 503 -25.84 16.77 6.48
N ALA A 504 -26.86 16.88 5.64
CA ALA A 504 -28.10 16.10 5.76
C ALA A 504 -28.00 14.66 5.21
N ARG A 505 -26.88 14.31 4.58
CA ARG A 505 -26.62 13.00 3.95
C ARG A 505 -25.25 12.50 4.35
N ASP A 506 -24.97 11.24 4.09
CA ASP A 506 -23.65 10.65 4.26
C ASP A 506 -22.62 11.41 3.41
N LEU A 507 -21.47 11.65 4.00
CA LEU A 507 -20.29 12.16 3.30
C LEU A 507 -19.19 11.12 3.32
N HIS A 508 -18.57 10.88 2.19
CA HIS A 508 -17.40 10.03 2.08
C HIS A 508 -16.17 10.81 2.53
N VAL A 509 -15.60 10.39 3.66
CA VAL A 509 -14.53 11.12 4.34
C VAL A 509 -13.22 10.36 4.27
N ALA A 510 -12.11 11.08 4.09
CA ALA A 510 -10.76 10.59 4.30
C ALA A 510 -9.91 11.64 5.01
N VAL A 511 -9.04 11.19 5.89
CA VAL A 511 -8.08 12.04 6.61
C VAL A 511 -6.68 11.67 6.18
N LEU A 512 -5.94 12.65 5.68
CA LEU A 512 -4.54 12.51 5.33
C LEU A 512 -3.70 13.36 6.27
N THR A 513 -2.54 12.84 6.65
CA THR A 513 -1.55 13.58 7.45
C THR A 513 -0.31 13.84 6.62
N CYS A 514 0.31 14.99 6.85
CA CYS A 514 1.53 15.38 6.18
C CYS A 514 2.46 16.06 7.18
N GLN A 515 3.68 15.58 7.27
CA GLN A 515 4.76 16.26 8.00
C GLN A 515 5.59 17.09 7.03
N GLU A 516 6.29 18.10 7.54
CA GLU A 516 7.14 18.93 6.70
C GLU A 516 8.24 18.08 6.03
N GLY A 517 8.33 18.21 4.71
CA GLY A 517 9.27 17.44 3.90
C GLY A 517 8.94 15.96 3.71
N ALA A 518 7.79 15.49 4.18
CA ALA A 518 7.30 14.14 3.98
C ALA A 518 6.08 14.10 3.06
N GLU A 519 5.90 12.98 2.38
CA GLU A 519 4.71 12.77 1.54
C GLU A 519 3.44 12.65 2.39
N PRO A 520 2.27 13.12 1.90
CA PRO A 520 1.00 12.89 2.55
C PRO A 520 0.71 11.40 2.68
N ARG A 521 0.19 11.01 3.83
CA ARG A 521 -0.22 9.65 4.13
C ARG A 521 -1.69 9.62 4.50
N GLN A 522 -2.40 8.61 4.01
CA GLN A 522 -3.76 8.38 4.47
C GLN A 522 -3.69 7.90 5.91
N PHE A 523 -4.34 8.65 6.78
CA PHE A 523 -4.43 8.35 8.20
C PHE A 523 -5.73 7.60 8.50
N TRP A 524 -6.81 7.97 7.80
CA TRP A 524 -8.10 7.30 7.91
C TRP A 524 -8.85 7.36 6.57
N PRO A 525 -9.56 6.31 6.14
CA PRO A 525 -9.53 4.95 6.68
C PRO A 525 -8.16 4.29 6.50
N PRO A 526 -7.77 3.43 7.44
CA PRO A 526 -6.50 2.74 7.36
C PRO A 526 -6.50 1.71 6.22
N GLY A 527 -5.40 1.67 5.46
CA GLY A 527 -5.12 0.60 4.50
C GLY A 527 -6.07 0.44 3.31
N SER A 528 -7.18 1.19 3.23
CA SER A 528 -8.21 0.97 2.21
C SER A 528 -8.00 1.74 0.91
N GLY A 529 -7.14 2.77 0.90
CA GLY A 529 -6.97 3.66 -0.26
C GLY A 529 -8.23 4.44 -0.69
N ALA A 530 -9.39 4.17 -0.10
CA ALA A 530 -10.67 4.81 -0.40
C ALA A 530 -11.23 5.58 0.82
N SER A 531 -12.14 6.53 0.57
CA SER A 531 -12.90 7.19 1.63
C SER A 531 -14.01 6.28 2.17
N LEU A 532 -14.44 6.49 3.43
CA LEU A 532 -15.59 5.80 4.01
C LEU A 532 -16.74 6.77 4.29
N PRO A 533 -18.00 6.28 4.26
CA PRO A 533 -19.16 7.11 4.60
C PRO A 533 -19.14 7.49 6.07
N LEU A 534 -19.42 8.77 6.34
CA LEU A 534 -19.65 9.32 7.68
C LEU A 534 -21.09 9.84 7.73
N THR A 535 -21.92 9.19 8.55
CA THR A 535 -23.34 9.51 8.67
C THR A 535 -23.55 10.85 9.37
N PRO A 536 -24.68 11.56 9.08
CA PRO A 536 -25.00 12.82 9.74
C PRO A 536 -25.06 12.70 11.26
N GLY A 537 -24.42 13.64 11.94
CA GLY A 537 -24.42 13.72 13.40
C GLY A 537 -23.51 12.72 14.13
N SER A 538 -22.98 11.71 13.46
CA SER A 538 -22.05 10.73 14.06
C SER A 538 -20.62 11.28 14.08
N PRO A 539 -19.94 11.34 15.25
CA PRO A 539 -18.56 11.77 15.30
C PRO A 539 -17.62 10.63 14.92
N LEU A 540 -16.68 10.90 14.03
CA LEU A 540 -15.50 10.08 13.80
C LEU A 540 -14.41 10.54 14.76
N MET A 541 -13.96 9.66 15.65
CA MET A 541 -12.92 9.94 16.64
C MET A 541 -11.59 9.32 16.18
N LEU A 542 -10.56 10.14 16.07
CA LEU A 542 -9.22 9.69 15.65
C LEU A 542 -8.18 10.16 16.67
N GLU A 543 -7.21 9.32 16.97
CA GLU A 543 -6.05 9.72 17.78
C GLU A 543 -4.81 9.85 16.89
N LEU A 544 -4.24 11.05 16.87
CA LEU A 544 -2.95 11.29 16.24
C LEU A 544 -1.84 10.73 17.13
N PRO A 545 -0.92 9.95 16.59
CA PRO A 545 0.17 9.38 17.39
C PRO A 545 1.01 10.48 18.03
N PRO A 546 1.60 10.21 19.20
CA PRO A 546 2.54 11.11 19.82
C PRO A 546 3.71 11.37 18.87
N GLY A 547 4.15 12.62 18.79
CA GLY A 547 5.24 13.02 17.90
C GLY A 547 5.89 14.32 18.34
N GLN A 548 7.11 14.55 17.89
CA GLN A 548 7.86 15.80 18.15
C GLN A 548 7.70 16.82 17.02
N ALA A 549 7.40 16.37 15.81
CA ALA A 549 7.23 17.25 14.66
C ALA A 549 5.77 17.72 14.50
N SER A 550 5.62 18.92 13.97
CA SER A 550 4.31 19.45 13.56
C SER A 550 3.71 18.59 12.44
N VAL A 551 2.40 18.41 12.45
CA VAL A 551 1.68 17.65 11.46
C VAL A 551 0.55 18.47 10.85
N VAL A 552 0.43 18.45 9.53
CA VAL A 552 -0.72 18.98 8.82
C VAL A 552 -1.73 17.86 8.64
N ILE A 553 -2.94 18.07 9.08
CA ILE A 553 -4.09 17.20 8.88
C ILE A 553 -4.91 17.80 7.74
N LYS A 554 -5.10 17.03 6.69
CA LYS A 554 -5.98 17.42 5.58
C LYS A 554 -7.10 16.41 5.45
N LEU A 555 -8.32 16.91 5.64
CA LEU A 555 -9.52 16.11 5.61
C LEU A 555 -10.28 16.41 4.34
N PHE A 556 -10.65 15.37 3.61
CA PHE A 556 -11.51 15.42 2.44
C PHE A 556 -12.88 14.86 2.78
N ALA A 557 -13.92 15.54 2.30
CA ALA A 557 -15.27 14.99 2.30
C ALA A 557 -15.92 15.20 0.95
N ALA A 558 -16.65 14.22 0.48
CA ALA A 558 -17.31 14.24 -0.82
C ALA A 558 -18.66 13.52 -0.77
N THR A 559 -19.50 13.83 -1.75
CA THR A 559 -20.80 13.18 -1.93
C THR A 559 -20.68 11.76 -2.53
N GLN A 560 -19.49 11.41 -3.07
CA GLN A 560 -19.18 10.10 -3.66
C GLN A 560 -17.89 9.53 -3.08
N PRO A 561 -17.69 8.20 -3.10
CA PRO A 561 -16.43 7.58 -2.69
C PRO A 561 -15.23 8.12 -3.48
N ILE A 562 -14.15 8.47 -2.77
CA ILE A 562 -12.92 8.95 -3.37
C ILE A 562 -11.83 7.88 -3.17
N PRO A 563 -11.24 7.34 -4.25
CA PRO A 563 -10.09 6.45 -4.16
C PRO A 563 -8.80 7.27 -3.91
N PHE A 564 -8.24 7.19 -2.72
CA PHE A 564 -6.99 7.88 -2.36
C PHE A 564 -5.73 7.05 -2.62
N GLU A 565 -5.85 5.84 -3.15
CA GLU A 565 -4.72 4.94 -3.43
C GLU A 565 -3.59 5.62 -4.23
N LEU A 566 -3.95 6.46 -5.19
CA LEU A 566 -2.98 7.17 -6.00
C LEU A 566 -2.27 8.31 -5.24
N LEU A 567 -2.91 8.89 -4.21
CA LEU A 567 -2.32 9.94 -3.38
C LEU A 567 -1.33 9.38 -2.36
N THR A 568 -1.58 8.16 -1.91
CA THR A 568 -0.80 7.49 -0.86
C THR A 568 0.28 6.57 -1.44
N ARG A 569 0.38 6.43 -2.76
CA ARG A 569 1.48 5.73 -3.40
C ARG A 569 2.77 6.49 -3.14
N SER A 570 3.55 6.00 -2.20
CA SER A 570 4.86 6.55 -1.85
C SER A 570 5.75 6.65 -3.07
N ARG A 571 6.26 7.84 -3.33
CA ARG A 571 7.21 8.12 -4.42
C ARG A 571 8.65 8.09 -3.95
N THR A 572 8.84 8.12 -2.65
CA THR A 572 10.15 8.05 -1.99
C THR A 572 10.23 6.78 -1.17
N ARG A 573 11.44 6.36 -0.83
CA ARG A 573 11.71 5.29 0.14
C ARG A 573 10.87 5.55 1.40
N SER A 574 9.68 4.93 1.50
CA SER A 574 8.81 5.17 2.64
C SER A 574 9.14 4.23 3.77
N GLN A 575 9.29 4.79 4.94
CA GLN A 575 9.14 4.03 6.18
C GLN A 575 7.74 3.43 6.23
N ALA A 576 7.63 2.17 6.67
CA ALA A 576 6.36 1.47 6.86
C ALA A 576 5.34 2.33 7.64
N PRO A 577 4.04 2.23 7.35
CA PRO A 577 3.03 2.94 8.11
C PRO A 577 3.14 2.54 9.59
N ALA A 578 3.21 3.52 10.46
CA ALA A 578 3.12 3.31 11.89
C ALA A 578 1.80 2.57 12.19
N ALA A 579 1.87 1.56 13.05
CA ALA A 579 0.71 0.82 13.51
C ALA A 579 -0.40 1.79 13.92
N LEU A 580 -1.61 1.52 13.46
CA LEU A 580 -2.79 2.30 13.86
C LEU A 580 -3.02 2.18 15.36
N SER A 581 -3.39 3.29 15.98
CA SER A 581 -3.77 3.25 17.39
C SER A 581 -4.97 2.34 17.57
N ALA A 582 -4.99 1.58 18.67
CA ALA A 582 -6.09 0.69 19.04
C ALA A 582 -7.46 1.41 19.02
N LEU A 583 -7.47 2.72 19.31
CA LEU A 583 -8.69 3.54 19.33
C LEU A 583 -9.24 3.83 17.91
N ALA A 584 -8.39 3.99 16.90
CA ALA A 584 -8.85 4.18 15.52
C ALA A 584 -9.55 2.92 15.00
N ARG A 585 -9.08 1.73 15.42
CA ARG A 585 -9.71 0.44 15.11
C ARG A 585 -10.99 0.24 15.93
N ALA A 586 -10.99 0.56 17.21
CA ALA A 586 -12.18 0.48 18.07
C ALA A 586 -13.31 1.43 17.62
N SER A 587 -12.98 2.59 17.06
CA SER A 587 -13.96 3.53 16.50
C SER A 587 -14.66 2.96 15.25
N LEU A 588 -13.96 2.17 14.43
CA LEU A 588 -14.57 1.44 13.31
C LEU A 588 -15.53 0.34 13.79
N GLN A 589 -15.16 -0.38 14.84
CA GLN A 589 -16.01 -1.44 15.43
C GLN A 589 -17.23 -0.88 16.15
N ALA A 590 -17.09 0.25 16.87
CA ALA A 590 -18.19 0.88 17.60
C ALA A 590 -19.26 1.50 16.68
N GLN A 591 -18.93 1.79 15.43
CA GLN A 591 -19.87 2.39 14.47
C GLN A 591 -20.72 1.35 13.74
N GLY A 592 -20.53 0.04 13.99
CA GLY A 592 -21.38 -1.02 13.43
C GLY A 592 -21.46 -0.98 11.90
N VAL A 593 -20.38 -0.52 11.22
CA VAL A 593 -20.34 -0.44 9.77
C VAL A 593 -20.29 -1.86 9.20
N PRO A 594 -21.41 -2.41 8.70
CA PRO A 594 -21.36 -3.65 7.95
C PRO A 594 -20.50 -3.42 6.72
N ALA A 595 -19.77 -4.43 6.28
CA ALA A 595 -19.08 -4.39 5.00
C ALA A 595 -20.04 -3.84 3.92
N PRO A 596 -19.64 -2.89 3.08
CA PRO A 596 -20.52 -2.33 2.09
C PRO A 596 -21.06 -3.47 1.20
N PRO A 597 -22.36 -3.50 0.91
CA PRO A 597 -22.90 -4.47 -0.05
C PRO A 597 -22.19 -4.26 -1.39
N PRO A 598 -21.99 -5.32 -2.18
CA PRO A 598 -21.43 -5.19 -3.51
C PRO A 598 -22.27 -4.16 -4.31
N PRO A 599 -21.64 -3.34 -5.16
CA PRO A 599 -22.38 -2.37 -5.96
C PRO A 599 -23.44 -3.12 -6.79
N PRO A 600 -24.69 -2.62 -6.85
CA PRO A 600 -25.70 -3.25 -7.67
C PRO A 600 -25.21 -3.28 -9.11
N SER A 601 -25.34 -4.43 -9.77
CA SER A 601 -25.06 -4.58 -11.19
C SER A 601 -25.84 -3.52 -11.96
N ALA A 602 -25.12 -2.70 -12.72
CA ALA A 602 -25.74 -1.68 -13.55
C ALA A 602 -26.71 -2.35 -14.53
N PRO A 603 -27.95 -1.86 -14.67
CA PRO A 603 -28.86 -2.37 -15.69
C PRO A 603 -28.25 -2.10 -17.07
N PRO A 604 -28.54 -2.95 -18.07
CA PRO A 604 -28.05 -2.75 -19.43
C PRO A 604 -28.51 -1.39 -19.96
N PRO A 605 -27.71 -0.70 -20.79
CA PRO A 605 -28.04 0.62 -21.29
C PRO A 605 -29.31 0.55 -22.17
N ASP A 606 -30.26 1.40 -21.84
CA ASP A 606 -31.48 1.62 -22.65
C ASP A 606 -31.09 2.28 -23.98
N PRO A 607 -31.32 1.65 -25.14
CA PRO A 607 -30.90 2.17 -26.43
C PRO A 607 -31.71 3.39 -26.93
N THR A 608 -32.68 3.88 -26.18
CA THR A 608 -33.63 4.94 -26.64
C THR A 608 -33.42 6.30 -26.02
N ARG A 609 -32.40 6.50 -25.18
CA ARG A 609 -32.14 7.80 -24.54
C ARG A 609 -31.26 8.71 -25.39
N THR A 610 -31.91 9.61 -26.13
CA THR A 610 -31.28 10.73 -26.84
C THR A 610 -30.64 11.69 -25.84
N VAL A 611 -29.34 11.90 -25.99
CA VAL A 611 -28.58 12.86 -25.18
C VAL A 611 -28.76 14.25 -25.79
N THR A 612 -29.51 15.10 -25.14
CA THR A 612 -29.51 16.54 -25.35
C THR A 612 -29.34 17.21 -23.99
N GLU A 613 -28.18 17.82 -23.76
CA GLU A 613 -27.93 19.15 -23.19
C GLU A 613 -26.54 19.28 -22.58
N PRO A 614 -25.86 20.47 -22.65
CA PRO A 614 -24.55 20.65 -22.05
C PRO A 614 -24.66 20.77 -20.54
N SER A 615 -23.85 19.95 -19.88
CA SER A 615 -23.84 19.63 -18.49
C SER A 615 -23.77 20.84 -17.54
N ARG A 616 -24.80 21.02 -16.75
CA ARG A 616 -24.62 21.43 -15.35
C ARG A 616 -23.74 20.36 -14.68
N ARG A 617 -22.71 20.80 -13.89
CA ARG A 617 -21.96 19.89 -13.00
C ARG A 617 -22.98 18.98 -12.32
N ARG A 618 -22.82 17.67 -12.45
CA ARG A 618 -23.72 16.72 -11.78
C ARG A 618 -23.64 17.01 -10.29
N ASP A 619 -24.79 17.16 -9.64
CA ASP A 619 -24.94 17.39 -8.21
C ASP A 619 -24.24 16.30 -7.32
N ASP A 620 -23.75 15.26 -7.95
CA ASP A 620 -23.25 14.05 -7.30
C ASP A 620 -21.71 14.01 -7.08
N ASP A 621 -20.93 15.02 -7.55
CA ASP A 621 -19.46 15.01 -7.47
C ASP A 621 -18.90 16.20 -6.68
N ASP A 622 -19.61 16.68 -5.67
CA ASP A 622 -19.14 17.80 -4.84
C ASP A 622 -18.20 17.31 -3.72
N TRP A 623 -17.21 18.12 -3.41
CA TRP A 623 -16.21 17.82 -2.39
C TRP A 623 -15.66 19.05 -1.70
N ILE A 624 -15.16 18.87 -0.47
CA ILE A 624 -14.38 19.88 0.27
C ILE A 624 -13.09 19.28 0.79
N ALA A 625 -12.13 20.17 1.04
CA ALA A 625 -10.95 19.87 1.83
C ALA A 625 -10.82 20.87 2.97
N VAL A 626 -10.66 20.36 4.19
CA VAL A 626 -10.41 21.14 5.40
C VAL A 626 -9.01 20.82 5.91
N GLN A 627 -8.26 21.84 6.29
CA GLN A 627 -6.88 21.69 6.74
C GLN A 627 -6.70 22.28 8.13
N VAL A 628 -6.02 21.54 9.00
CA VAL A 628 -5.58 21.99 10.31
C VAL A 628 -4.13 21.59 10.53
N VAL A 629 -3.34 22.49 11.08
CA VAL A 629 -1.96 22.24 11.49
C VAL A 629 -1.94 22.00 12.98
N VAL A 630 -1.39 20.86 13.40
CA VAL A 630 -1.07 20.63 14.82
C VAL A 630 0.41 20.92 15.00
N ALA A 631 0.70 22.14 15.49
CA ALA A 631 2.05 22.54 15.84
C ALA A 631 2.46 21.85 17.17
N ARG A 632 3.70 21.37 17.24
CA ARG A 632 4.25 20.80 18.47
C ARG A 632 5.12 21.85 19.16
N GLY A 633 4.74 22.21 20.39
CA GLY A 633 5.56 23.06 21.27
C GLY A 633 6.87 22.36 21.64
N LYS A 634 7.91 23.19 21.89
CA LYS A 634 9.21 22.70 22.37
C LYS A 634 9.12 22.15 23.76
#